data_ae36c114d98bb9eb6017749ef266a843
#
_entry.id   ae36c114d98bb9eb6017749ef266a843
#
_cell.length_a   1.000
_cell.length_b   1.000
_cell.length_c   1.000
_cell.angle_alpha   90.00
_cell.angle_beta   90.00
_cell.angle_gamma   90.00
#
_symmetry.space_group_name_H-M   'P 1'
#
loop_
_entity.id
_entity.type
_entity.pdbx_description
1 polymer ?
#
loop_
_entity_poly.entity_id
_entity_poly.type
_entity_poly.pdbx_seq_one_letter_code
_entity_poly.pdbx_strand_id
1 'polypeptide(L)'
;MKKFFKILFFIVLLTILILWLVKIFLLTHKYQVKYYNEDKIEKDIVITFNGIYGTEKQLRFIDEKLAEDGYSVVNIQYPTVDDKIAEMTDKYIVPIIDEQVKKLNKINLERKVKNLPELKIHFVVHSMGSCLIRYYLKEHKLDNLGKVVLISPPSHGSQLADNPIADLLWYFIGPAVADMKTDKDSFVNQLGNPTYLCYVLIGDKSNNFLYSMLIKGEDDGMVPLATAKLNGSPLKTIKNTTHTSILEKQETVDEI
;
A
#
# COMPACT_ATOMS: atom_id res chain seq x y z
N MET A 1 -8.83 45.04 19.93
CA MET A 1 -9.65 44.26 18.98
C MET A 1 -9.12 44.24 17.54
N LYS A 2 -9.02 45.36 16.81
CA LYS A 2 -8.59 45.39 15.39
C LYS A 2 -7.22 44.70 15.12
N LYS A 3 -6.24 44.83 16.04
CA LYS A 3 -4.92 44.21 15.91
C LYS A 3 -4.99 42.68 16.07
N PHE A 4 -5.80 42.18 17.00
CA PHE A 4 -6.05 40.77 17.23
C PHE A 4 -6.71 40.11 15.99
N PHE A 5 -7.75 40.73 15.42
CA PHE A 5 -8.39 40.21 14.20
C PHE A 5 -7.45 40.20 12.99
N LYS A 6 -6.55 41.17 12.85
CA LYS A 6 -5.53 41.16 11.80
C LYS A 6 -4.56 39.98 11.98
N ILE A 7 -4.06 39.74 13.19
CA ILE A 7 -3.16 38.65 13.49
C ILE A 7 -3.85 37.29 13.22
N LEU A 8 -5.08 37.13 13.70
CA LEU A 8 -5.86 35.92 13.46
C LEU A 8 -6.09 35.67 11.97
N PHE A 9 -6.44 36.71 11.21
CA PHE A 9 -6.61 36.64 9.76
C PHE A 9 -5.31 36.20 9.06
N PHE A 10 -4.17 36.75 9.44
CA PHE A 10 -2.87 36.36 8.89
C PHE A 10 -2.51 34.90 9.23
N ILE A 11 -2.79 34.43 10.46
CA ILE A 11 -2.59 33.03 10.85
C ILE A 11 -3.44 32.11 9.99
N VAL A 12 -4.71 32.43 9.79
CA VAL A 12 -5.62 31.64 8.95
C VAL A 12 -5.12 31.55 7.50
N LEU A 13 -4.72 32.70 6.92
CA LEU A 13 -4.18 32.73 5.55
C LEU A 13 -2.88 31.91 5.44
N LEU A 14 -1.98 32.02 6.41
CA LEU A 14 -0.73 31.26 6.42
C LEU A 14 -1.01 29.76 6.55
N THR A 15 -1.97 29.38 7.39
CA THR A 15 -2.38 27.98 7.52
C THR A 15 -2.96 27.43 6.22
N ILE A 16 -3.84 28.19 5.55
CA ILE A 16 -4.40 27.80 4.24
C ILE A 16 -3.28 27.65 3.20
N LEU A 17 -2.33 28.60 3.16
CA LEU A 17 -1.19 28.53 2.24
C LEU A 17 -0.32 27.29 2.51
N ILE A 18 -0.01 27.00 3.76
CA ILE A 18 0.78 25.80 4.14
C ILE A 18 0.03 24.53 3.73
N LEU A 19 -1.26 24.43 4.02
CA LEU A 19 -2.07 23.28 3.63
C LEU A 19 -2.12 23.11 2.11
N TRP A 20 -2.22 24.21 1.38
CA TRP A 20 -2.20 24.19 -0.09
C TRP A 20 -0.83 23.75 -0.64
N LEU A 21 0.27 24.23 -0.07
CA LEU A 21 1.62 23.80 -0.43
C LEU A 21 1.86 22.32 -0.11
N VAL A 22 1.37 21.85 1.05
CA VAL A 22 1.41 20.44 1.42
C VAL A 22 0.62 19.60 0.42
N LYS A 23 -0.59 20.04 0.03
CA LYS A 23 -1.37 19.34 -1.00
C LYS A 23 -0.61 19.28 -2.33
N ILE A 24 -0.07 20.38 -2.81
CA ILE A 24 0.75 20.40 -4.03
C ILE A 24 1.90 19.41 -3.91
N PHE A 25 2.62 19.42 -2.78
CA PHE A 25 3.71 18.49 -2.53
C PHE A 25 3.24 17.04 -2.57
N LEU A 26 2.10 16.72 -1.96
CA LEU A 26 1.52 15.38 -1.95
C LEU A 26 0.97 14.96 -3.33
N LEU A 27 0.42 15.90 -4.11
CA LEU A 27 -0.07 15.65 -5.46
C LEU A 27 1.04 15.51 -6.50
N THR A 28 2.24 16.03 -6.21
CA THR A 28 3.42 15.89 -7.08
C THR A 28 4.09 14.52 -6.97
N HIS A 29 3.56 13.59 -6.19
CA HIS A 29 4.01 12.20 -6.24
C HIS A 29 3.63 11.63 -7.61
N LYS A 30 4.58 11.74 -8.52
CA LYS A 30 4.40 11.34 -9.91
C LYS A 30 4.10 9.86 -10.00
N TYR A 31 3.25 9.48 -10.94
CA TYR A 31 3.20 8.11 -11.39
C TYR A 31 4.56 7.71 -11.96
N GLN A 32 5.15 6.68 -11.39
CA GLN A 32 6.47 6.18 -11.78
C GLN A 32 6.54 4.69 -11.57
N VAL A 33 7.14 3.99 -12.53
CA VAL A 33 7.44 2.56 -12.40
C VAL A 33 8.95 2.39 -12.40
N LYS A 34 9.47 1.65 -11.43
CA LYS A 34 10.89 1.31 -11.33
C LYS A 34 11.06 -0.19 -11.46
N TYR A 35 12.01 -0.59 -12.27
CA TYR A 35 12.29 -1.99 -12.57
C TYR A 35 13.66 -2.38 -12.02
N TYR A 36 13.76 -3.61 -11.50
CA TYR A 36 14.99 -4.25 -11.08
C TYR A 36 15.06 -5.61 -11.78
N ASN A 37 16.22 -5.98 -12.31
CA ASN A 37 16.45 -7.24 -13.02
C ASN A 37 15.49 -7.46 -14.23
N GLU A 38 15.09 -6.38 -14.90
CA GLU A 38 14.09 -6.44 -15.98
C GLU A 38 14.54 -7.25 -17.19
N ASP A 39 15.84 -7.16 -17.53
CA ASP A 39 16.39 -7.72 -18.78
C ASP A 39 16.55 -9.23 -18.74
N LYS A 40 16.58 -9.83 -17.56
CA LYS A 40 16.85 -11.25 -17.37
C LYS A 40 15.96 -11.89 -16.32
N ILE A 41 14.75 -12.23 -16.71
CA ILE A 41 13.77 -12.85 -15.80
C ILE A 41 14.04 -14.37 -15.73
N GLU A 42 14.80 -14.79 -14.72
CA GLU A 42 15.09 -16.19 -14.43
C GLU A 42 14.27 -16.74 -13.26
N LYS A 43 13.83 -15.86 -12.35
CA LYS A 43 12.94 -16.14 -11.22
C LYS A 43 11.60 -15.43 -11.40
N ASP A 44 10.68 -15.67 -10.48
CA ASP A 44 9.37 -15.05 -10.44
C ASP A 44 9.43 -13.52 -10.47
N ILE A 45 8.35 -12.89 -10.88
CA ILE A 45 8.19 -11.43 -10.83
C ILE A 45 7.56 -11.06 -9.50
N VAL A 46 8.08 -10.02 -8.85
CA VAL A 46 7.48 -9.41 -7.66
C VAL A 46 7.03 -8.00 -7.99
N ILE A 47 5.75 -7.72 -7.81
CA ILE A 47 5.20 -6.37 -8.00
C ILE A 47 5.00 -5.75 -6.62
N THR A 48 5.57 -4.56 -6.43
CA THR A 48 5.50 -3.82 -5.17
C THR A 48 4.85 -2.46 -5.37
N PHE A 49 4.06 -2.02 -4.42
CA PHE A 49 3.55 -0.64 -4.40
C PHE A 49 3.25 -0.14 -2.98
N ASN A 50 3.40 1.17 -2.85
CA ASN A 50 3.39 1.88 -1.57
C ASN A 50 1.98 2.10 -1.00
N GLY A 51 1.95 2.58 0.25
CA GLY A 51 0.75 3.09 0.90
C GLY A 51 0.49 4.57 0.58
N ILE A 52 -0.50 5.14 1.28
CA ILE A 52 -0.85 6.56 1.17
C ILE A 52 0.36 7.44 1.49
N TYR A 53 0.55 8.51 0.74
CA TYR A 53 1.69 9.45 0.80
C TYR A 53 3.07 8.81 0.57
N GLY A 54 3.14 7.54 0.19
CA GLY A 54 4.38 6.85 -0.12
C GLY A 54 4.95 7.23 -1.49
N THR A 55 6.23 6.92 -1.67
CA THR A 55 6.94 7.04 -2.94
C THR A 55 7.60 5.71 -3.29
N GLU A 56 8.20 5.60 -4.48
CA GLU A 56 8.99 4.43 -4.89
C GLU A 56 10.11 4.07 -3.88
N LYS A 57 10.51 5.04 -3.05
CA LYS A 57 11.56 4.84 -2.03
C LYS A 57 11.06 4.11 -0.80
N GLN A 58 9.75 4.08 -0.57
CA GLN A 58 9.18 3.51 0.64
C GLN A 58 9.48 2.00 0.76
N LEU A 59 9.43 1.26 -0.35
CA LEU A 59 9.72 -0.18 -0.39
C LEU A 59 11.13 -0.50 -0.87
N ARG A 60 12.00 0.52 -1.06
CA ARG A 60 13.30 0.35 -1.69
C ARG A 60 14.17 -0.73 -1.04
N PHE A 61 14.20 -0.81 0.28
CA PHE A 61 14.98 -1.82 0.98
C PHE A 61 14.52 -3.24 0.63
N ILE A 62 13.21 -3.47 0.63
CA ILE A 62 12.61 -4.76 0.25
C ILE A 62 12.88 -5.05 -1.23
N ASP A 63 12.67 -4.07 -2.12
CA ASP A 63 12.87 -4.22 -3.55
C ASP A 63 14.31 -4.61 -3.90
N GLU A 64 15.29 -3.92 -3.28
CA GLU A 64 16.72 -4.19 -3.48
C GLU A 64 17.08 -5.58 -2.98
N LYS A 65 16.57 -6.03 -1.83
CA LYS A 65 16.82 -7.38 -1.30
C LYS A 65 16.22 -8.48 -2.18
N LEU A 66 14.99 -8.31 -2.62
CA LEU A 66 14.36 -9.26 -3.56
C LEU A 66 15.13 -9.30 -4.90
N ALA A 67 15.62 -8.15 -5.37
CA ALA A 67 16.43 -8.10 -6.59
C ALA A 67 17.82 -8.74 -6.39
N GLU A 68 18.47 -8.57 -5.23
CA GLU A 68 19.71 -9.27 -4.86
C GLU A 68 19.50 -10.79 -4.85
N ASP A 69 18.34 -11.27 -4.42
CA ASP A 69 17.95 -12.68 -4.45
C ASP A 69 17.59 -13.17 -5.87
N GLY A 70 17.63 -12.29 -6.86
CA GLY A 70 17.47 -12.61 -8.30
C GLY A 70 16.02 -12.56 -8.79
N TYR A 71 15.07 -12.04 -8.02
CA TYR A 71 13.72 -11.76 -8.53
C TYR A 71 13.73 -10.58 -9.49
N SER A 72 12.82 -10.57 -10.47
CA SER A 72 12.49 -9.36 -11.20
C SER A 72 11.49 -8.56 -10.40
N VAL A 73 11.84 -7.32 -10.02
CA VAL A 73 10.97 -6.50 -9.17
C VAL A 73 10.45 -5.29 -9.95
N VAL A 74 9.14 -5.06 -9.84
CA VAL A 74 8.44 -3.93 -10.46
C VAL A 74 7.80 -3.10 -9.36
N ASN A 75 8.40 -1.96 -9.05
CA ASN A 75 7.89 -1.04 -8.04
C ASN A 75 7.02 0.04 -8.70
N ILE A 76 5.75 0.11 -8.30
CA ILE A 76 4.78 1.07 -8.83
C ILE A 76 4.53 2.15 -7.79
N GLN A 77 4.94 3.38 -8.11
CA GLN A 77 4.48 4.58 -7.42
C GLN A 77 3.29 5.17 -8.16
N TYR A 78 2.24 5.50 -7.44
CA TYR A 78 1.02 6.08 -7.98
C TYR A 78 0.58 7.30 -7.17
N PRO A 79 -0.22 8.24 -7.73
CA PRO A 79 -0.80 9.35 -6.99
C PRO A 79 -1.78 8.84 -5.94
N THR A 80 -1.40 8.94 -4.66
CA THR A 80 -2.12 8.26 -3.56
C THR A 80 -3.28 9.05 -2.98
N VAL A 81 -3.47 10.31 -3.42
CA VAL A 81 -4.47 11.23 -2.86
C VAL A 81 -5.45 11.78 -3.89
N ASP A 82 -5.34 11.37 -5.16
CA ASP A 82 -6.13 11.96 -6.24
C ASP A 82 -7.50 11.31 -6.40
N ASP A 83 -7.56 9.99 -6.28
CA ASP A 83 -8.72 9.18 -6.62
C ASP A 83 -9.09 8.23 -5.47
N LYS A 84 -10.24 7.56 -5.56
CA LYS A 84 -10.61 6.43 -4.69
C LYS A 84 -9.78 5.19 -5.02
N ILE A 85 -9.81 4.20 -4.12
CA ILE A 85 -9.02 2.97 -4.25
C ILE A 85 -9.29 2.24 -5.57
N ALA A 86 -10.55 2.07 -5.97
CA ALA A 86 -10.90 1.41 -7.23
C ALA A 86 -10.34 2.16 -8.44
N GLU A 87 -10.59 3.47 -8.51
CA GLU A 87 -10.15 4.34 -9.61
C GLU A 87 -8.62 4.37 -9.73
N MET A 88 -7.90 4.47 -8.60
CA MET A 88 -6.43 4.40 -8.60
C MET A 88 -5.93 3.06 -9.11
N THR A 89 -6.59 1.96 -8.70
CA THR A 89 -6.19 0.62 -9.15
C THR A 89 -6.36 0.48 -10.64
N ASP A 90 -7.53 0.82 -11.17
CA ASP A 90 -7.85 0.70 -12.59
C ASP A 90 -6.93 1.57 -13.46
N LYS A 91 -6.63 2.77 -12.99
CA LYS A 91 -5.86 3.76 -13.74
C LYS A 91 -4.34 3.51 -13.73
N TYR A 92 -3.78 3.08 -12.60
CA TYR A 92 -2.33 3.05 -12.41
C TYR A 92 -1.76 1.64 -12.19
N ILE A 93 -2.51 0.72 -11.61
CA ILE A 93 -2.02 -0.60 -11.22
C ILE A 93 -2.33 -1.65 -12.28
N VAL A 94 -3.59 -1.71 -12.74
CA VAL A 94 -4.04 -2.67 -13.75
C VAL A 94 -3.16 -2.65 -15.00
N PRO A 95 -2.84 -1.49 -15.63
CA PRO A 95 -2.04 -1.47 -16.85
C PRO A 95 -0.66 -2.11 -16.70
N ILE A 96 -0.02 -1.91 -15.53
CA ILE A 96 1.32 -2.47 -15.26
C ILE A 96 1.23 -3.98 -14.99
N ILE A 97 0.23 -4.41 -14.21
CA ILE A 97 0.03 -5.85 -13.98
C ILE A 97 -0.21 -6.56 -15.31
N ASP A 98 -1.07 -6.01 -16.17
CA ASP A 98 -1.38 -6.58 -17.49
C ASP A 98 -0.14 -6.65 -18.40
N GLU A 99 0.73 -5.66 -18.34
CA GLU A 99 2.01 -5.66 -19.04
C GLU A 99 2.90 -6.81 -18.54
N GLN A 100 3.05 -6.95 -17.22
CA GLN A 100 3.86 -8.01 -16.63
C GLN A 100 3.26 -9.40 -16.89
N VAL A 101 1.95 -9.54 -16.88
CA VAL A 101 1.26 -10.80 -17.25
C VAL A 101 1.57 -11.19 -18.70
N LYS A 102 1.50 -10.25 -19.64
CA LYS A 102 1.84 -10.50 -21.05
C LYS A 102 3.31 -10.93 -21.21
N LYS A 103 4.22 -10.24 -20.52
CA LYS A 103 5.66 -10.55 -20.50
C LYS A 103 5.90 -11.95 -19.91
N LEU A 104 5.30 -12.26 -18.76
CA LEU A 104 5.42 -13.55 -18.10
C LEU A 104 4.87 -14.70 -18.95
N ASN A 105 3.71 -14.53 -19.56
CA ASN A 105 3.09 -15.54 -20.42
C ASN A 105 4.01 -15.92 -21.60
N LYS A 106 4.68 -14.93 -22.23
CA LYS A 106 5.66 -15.19 -23.28
C LYS A 106 6.84 -16.03 -22.75
N ILE A 107 7.38 -15.66 -21.60
CA ILE A 107 8.49 -16.38 -20.96
C ILE A 107 8.06 -17.81 -20.61
N ASN A 108 6.87 -17.99 -20.04
CA ASN A 108 6.36 -19.31 -19.65
C ASN A 108 6.12 -20.23 -20.86
N LEU A 109 5.72 -19.70 -22.01
CA LEU A 109 5.66 -20.48 -23.25
C LEU A 109 7.04 -21.02 -23.65
N GLU A 110 8.09 -20.20 -23.59
CA GLU A 110 9.47 -20.63 -23.89
C GLU A 110 9.98 -21.65 -22.85
N ARG A 111 9.66 -21.44 -21.56
CA ARG A 111 10.01 -22.35 -20.46
C ARG A 111 9.34 -23.72 -20.62
N LYS A 112 8.07 -23.72 -21.02
CA LYS A 112 7.32 -24.96 -21.29
C LYS A 112 7.97 -25.81 -22.39
N VAL A 113 8.44 -25.18 -23.47
CA VAL A 113 9.18 -25.88 -24.54
C VAL A 113 10.47 -26.53 -24.02
N LYS A 114 11.10 -25.91 -22.99
CA LYS A 114 12.33 -26.38 -22.35
C LYS A 114 12.08 -27.31 -21.15
N ASN A 115 10.83 -27.69 -20.87
CA ASN A 115 10.40 -28.44 -19.69
C ASN A 115 10.85 -27.81 -18.34
N LEU A 116 10.89 -26.47 -18.28
CA LEU A 116 11.17 -25.71 -17.06
C LEU A 116 9.86 -25.33 -16.36
N PRO A 117 9.86 -25.21 -15.01
CA PRO A 117 8.68 -24.79 -14.26
C PRO A 117 8.24 -23.38 -14.67
N GLU A 118 6.92 -23.16 -14.68
CA GLU A 118 6.36 -21.85 -14.96
C GLU A 118 6.68 -20.86 -13.83
N LEU A 119 6.95 -19.61 -14.20
CA LEU A 119 7.14 -18.50 -13.29
C LEU A 119 5.81 -17.89 -12.91
N LYS A 120 5.79 -17.21 -11.75
CA LYS A 120 4.61 -16.58 -11.13
C LYS A 120 4.81 -15.08 -10.93
N ILE A 121 3.70 -14.40 -10.64
CA ILE A 121 3.71 -13.02 -10.17
C ILE A 121 3.33 -13.04 -8.69
N HIS A 122 4.17 -12.44 -7.87
CA HIS A 122 3.95 -12.20 -6.45
C HIS A 122 3.66 -10.72 -6.22
N PHE A 123 3.01 -10.42 -5.11
CA PHE A 123 2.76 -9.04 -4.68
C PHE A 123 3.29 -8.82 -3.27
N VAL A 124 4.04 -7.75 -3.09
CA VAL A 124 4.46 -7.25 -1.77
C VAL A 124 4.04 -5.80 -1.66
N VAL A 125 3.04 -5.52 -0.85
CA VAL A 125 2.37 -4.22 -0.85
C VAL A 125 2.21 -3.68 0.56
N HIS A 126 2.27 -2.36 0.70
CA HIS A 126 2.23 -1.71 1.99
C HIS A 126 0.95 -0.89 2.19
N SER A 127 0.38 -0.96 3.41
CA SER A 127 -0.70 -0.08 3.86
C SER A 127 -1.87 -0.02 2.88
N MET A 128 -2.28 1.15 2.41
CA MET A 128 -3.35 1.34 1.41
C MET A 128 -3.12 0.50 0.14
N GLY A 129 -1.87 0.25 -0.26
CA GLY A 129 -1.54 -0.64 -1.38
C GLY A 129 -2.17 -2.03 -1.25
N SER A 130 -2.37 -2.50 -0.01
CA SER A 130 -3.07 -3.76 0.26
C SER A 130 -4.53 -3.75 -0.17
N CYS A 131 -5.17 -2.58 -0.10
CA CYS A 131 -6.55 -2.43 -0.53
C CYS A 131 -6.66 -2.45 -2.07
N LEU A 132 -5.67 -1.84 -2.75
CA LEU A 132 -5.60 -1.84 -4.21
C LEU A 132 -5.44 -3.26 -4.76
N ILE A 133 -4.49 -4.05 -4.22
CA ILE A 133 -4.28 -5.42 -4.71
C ILE A 133 -5.47 -6.33 -4.38
N ARG A 134 -6.10 -6.17 -3.22
CA ARG A 134 -7.30 -6.94 -2.87
C ARG A 134 -8.46 -6.62 -3.81
N TYR A 135 -8.64 -5.35 -4.19
CA TYR A 135 -9.61 -4.96 -5.19
C TYR A 135 -9.27 -5.56 -6.57
N TYR A 136 -8.03 -5.42 -7.02
CA TYR A 136 -7.58 -6.01 -8.28
C TYR A 136 -7.89 -7.52 -8.34
N LEU A 137 -7.47 -8.28 -7.33
CA LEU A 137 -7.65 -9.74 -7.30
C LEU A 137 -9.09 -10.19 -7.04
N LYS A 138 -9.98 -9.29 -6.63
CA LYS A 138 -11.42 -9.52 -6.56
C LYS A 138 -12.08 -9.40 -7.95
N GLU A 139 -11.65 -8.41 -8.73
CA GLU A 139 -12.26 -8.08 -10.03
C GLU A 139 -11.57 -8.81 -11.21
N HIS A 140 -10.30 -9.21 -11.05
CA HIS A 140 -9.48 -9.81 -12.10
C HIS A 140 -8.96 -11.18 -11.69
N LYS A 141 -9.00 -12.12 -12.63
CA LYS A 141 -8.36 -13.43 -12.48
C LYS A 141 -6.92 -13.36 -12.96
N LEU A 142 -6.00 -13.84 -12.12
CA LEU A 142 -4.57 -13.95 -12.45
C LEU A 142 -4.14 -15.41 -12.35
N ASP A 143 -4.00 -16.09 -13.51
CA ASP A 143 -3.71 -17.53 -13.55
C ASP A 143 -2.34 -17.88 -12.97
N ASN A 144 -1.34 -17.03 -13.15
CA ASN A 144 0.02 -17.21 -12.63
C ASN A 144 0.25 -16.45 -11.30
N LEU A 145 -0.78 -16.32 -10.48
CA LEU A 145 -0.68 -15.70 -9.16
C LEU A 145 0.21 -16.56 -8.24
N GLY A 146 1.20 -15.93 -7.63
CA GLY A 146 2.03 -16.48 -6.59
C GLY A 146 1.53 -16.12 -5.19
N LYS A 147 2.43 -15.67 -4.33
CA LYS A 147 2.11 -15.19 -2.97
C LYS A 147 1.69 -13.72 -3.00
N VAL A 148 0.81 -13.33 -2.10
CA VAL A 148 0.45 -11.95 -1.81
C VAL A 148 0.84 -11.64 -0.37
N VAL A 149 1.77 -10.71 -0.17
CA VAL A 149 2.21 -10.27 1.16
C VAL A 149 1.71 -8.85 1.40
N LEU A 150 0.87 -8.69 2.41
CA LEU A 150 0.30 -7.42 2.82
C LEU A 150 1.04 -6.93 4.07
N ILE A 151 1.75 -5.82 3.96
CA ILE A 151 2.50 -5.23 5.06
C ILE A 151 1.69 -4.08 5.66
N SER A 152 1.37 -4.19 6.97
CA SER A 152 0.57 -3.20 7.70
C SER A 152 -0.76 -2.84 7.01
N PRO A 153 -1.58 -3.83 6.58
CA PRO A 153 -2.77 -3.56 5.79
C PRO A 153 -3.93 -3.06 6.64
N PRO A 154 -4.63 -1.98 6.27
CA PRO A 154 -5.91 -1.62 6.87
C PRO A 154 -7.04 -2.51 6.30
N SER A 155 -6.95 -3.83 6.57
CA SER A 155 -7.82 -4.84 5.95
C SER A 155 -9.30 -4.65 6.28
N HIS A 156 -9.58 -4.16 7.49
CA HIS A 156 -10.91 -3.77 7.99
C HIS A 156 -10.96 -2.30 8.39
N GLY A 157 -10.15 -1.48 7.74
CA GLY A 157 -10.07 -0.04 7.99
C GLY A 157 -9.16 0.36 9.16
N SER A 158 -9.12 1.65 9.43
CA SER A 158 -8.43 2.27 10.55
C SER A 158 -9.31 3.33 11.20
N GLN A 159 -9.34 3.38 12.54
CA GLN A 159 -10.08 4.42 13.27
C GLN A 159 -9.57 5.83 12.95
N LEU A 160 -8.38 5.98 12.40
CA LEU A 160 -7.92 7.27 11.89
C LEU A 160 -8.78 7.78 10.73
N ALA A 161 -9.28 6.87 9.89
CA ALA A 161 -10.20 7.21 8.80
C ALA A 161 -11.62 7.50 9.28
N ASP A 162 -12.01 7.01 10.45
CA ASP A 162 -13.33 7.27 11.04
C ASP A 162 -13.43 8.68 11.69
N ASN A 163 -12.29 9.35 11.88
CA ASN A 163 -12.25 10.63 12.57
C ASN A 163 -12.97 11.72 11.74
N PRO A 164 -13.94 12.46 12.31
CA PRO A 164 -14.64 13.54 11.59
C PRO A 164 -13.71 14.62 11.00
N ILE A 165 -12.52 14.80 11.59
CA ILE A 165 -11.49 15.70 11.03
C ILE A 165 -10.98 15.17 9.69
N ALA A 166 -10.92 13.85 9.50
CA ALA A 166 -10.58 13.27 8.21
C ALA A 166 -11.63 13.65 7.15
N ASP A 167 -12.92 13.60 7.49
CA ASP A 167 -13.99 14.04 6.58
C ASP A 167 -13.91 15.54 6.26
N LEU A 168 -13.52 16.37 7.23
CA LEU A 168 -13.31 17.80 7.00
C LEU A 168 -12.10 18.08 6.11
N LEU A 169 -11.05 17.28 6.24
CA LEU A 169 -9.79 17.44 5.51
C LEU A 169 -9.70 16.57 4.25
N TRP A 170 -10.80 15.91 3.83
CA TRP A 170 -10.81 14.97 2.70
C TRP A 170 -10.13 15.53 1.44
N TYR A 171 -10.31 16.81 1.18
CA TYR A 171 -9.69 17.49 0.04
C TYR A 171 -8.15 17.45 0.07
N PHE A 172 -7.56 17.42 1.27
CA PHE A 172 -6.10 17.42 1.45
C PHE A 172 -5.54 16.00 1.62
N ILE A 173 -6.29 15.11 2.28
CA ILE A 173 -5.81 13.75 2.58
C ILE A 173 -6.21 12.73 1.51
N GLY A 174 -7.07 13.11 0.58
CA GLY A 174 -7.51 12.29 -0.54
C GLY A 174 -8.77 11.46 -0.26
N PRO A 175 -9.57 11.18 -1.32
CA PRO A 175 -10.84 10.48 -1.20
C PRO A 175 -10.70 9.01 -0.79
N ALA A 176 -9.54 8.37 -1.03
CA ALA A 176 -9.28 6.98 -0.65
C ALA A 176 -9.32 6.73 0.87
N VAL A 177 -9.13 7.78 1.70
CA VAL A 177 -9.24 7.64 3.16
C VAL A 177 -10.65 7.23 3.57
N ALA A 178 -11.68 7.75 2.89
CA ALA A 178 -13.07 7.37 3.16
C ALA A 178 -13.33 5.88 2.85
N ASP A 179 -12.62 5.30 1.87
CA ASP A 179 -12.70 3.89 1.53
C ASP A 179 -12.13 2.98 2.65
N MET A 180 -11.26 3.52 3.51
CA MET A 180 -10.57 2.81 4.60
C MET A 180 -11.22 3.01 5.98
N LYS A 181 -12.47 3.45 6.07
CA LYS A 181 -13.25 3.51 7.32
C LYS A 181 -13.51 2.11 7.87
N THR A 182 -13.77 2.01 9.20
CA THR A 182 -14.03 0.72 9.86
C THR A 182 -15.48 0.25 9.72
N ASP A 183 -16.37 1.05 9.15
CA ASP A 183 -17.76 0.70 8.91
C ASP A 183 -17.91 -0.57 8.05
N LYS A 184 -18.92 -1.38 8.34
CA LYS A 184 -19.19 -2.63 7.61
C LYS A 184 -19.38 -2.41 6.11
N ASP A 185 -19.95 -1.27 5.74
CA ASP A 185 -20.27 -0.92 4.35
C ASP A 185 -19.13 -0.14 3.68
N SER A 186 -18.00 0.08 4.39
CA SER A 186 -16.83 0.69 3.81
C SER A 186 -16.24 -0.17 2.70
N PHE A 187 -15.58 0.47 1.74
CA PHE A 187 -15.01 -0.20 0.58
C PHE A 187 -14.09 -1.37 0.99
N VAL A 188 -13.18 -1.17 1.95
CA VAL A 188 -12.24 -2.21 2.38
C VAL A 188 -12.93 -3.42 3.01
N ASN A 189 -14.07 -3.24 3.69
CA ASN A 189 -14.85 -4.33 4.28
C ASN A 189 -15.67 -5.08 3.21
N GLN A 190 -16.05 -4.43 2.12
CA GLN A 190 -16.72 -5.05 0.98
C GLN A 190 -15.77 -5.88 0.09
N LEU A 191 -14.46 -5.76 0.25
CA LEU A 191 -13.48 -6.58 -0.47
C LEU A 191 -13.50 -8.06 -0.04
N GLY A 192 -13.97 -8.34 1.18
CA GLY A 192 -14.04 -9.70 1.69
C GLY A 192 -12.69 -10.31 2.05
N ASN A 193 -12.68 -11.62 2.31
CA ASN A 193 -11.45 -12.36 2.61
C ASN A 193 -10.80 -12.90 1.33
N PRO A 194 -9.46 -12.99 1.28
CA PRO A 194 -8.73 -13.55 0.15
C PRO A 194 -9.08 -15.03 -0.07
N THR A 195 -9.24 -15.41 -1.34
CA THR A 195 -9.38 -16.81 -1.79
C THR A 195 -8.07 -17.37 -2.35
N TYR A 196 -7.00 -16.60 -2.22
CA TYR A 196 -5.65 -16.87 -2.72
C TYR A 196 -4.64 -16.89 -1.57
N LEU A 197 -3.42 -17.36 -1.85
CA LEU A 197 -2.35 -17.43 -0.84
C LEU A 197 -1.92 -16.02 -0.42
N CYS A 198 -2.32 -15.63 0.79
CA CYS A 198 -2.13 -14.29 1.32
C CYS A 198 -1.51 -14.36 2.73
N TYR A 199 -0.53 -13.52 2.99
CA TYR A 199 0.16 -13.36 4.28
C TYR A 199 0.06 -11.91 4.75
N VAL A 200 -0.07 -11.71 6.06
CA VAL A 200 -0.13 -10.38 6.68
C VAL A 200 1.08 -10.20 7.60
N LEU A 201 1.84 -9.14 7.38
CA LEU A 201 2.90 -8.69 8.28
C LEU A 201 2.49 -7.35 8.88
N ILE A 202 2.68 -7.15 10.19
CA ILE A 202 2.34 -5.89 10.86
C ILE A 202 3.31 -5.59 12.00
N GLY A 203 3.57 -4.30 12.23
CA GLY A 203 4.31 -3.81 13.39
C GLY A 203 3.46 -3.79 14.67
N ASP A 204 4.11 -3.65 15.82
CA ASP A 204 3.44 -3.57 17.14
C ASP A 204 3.84 -2.33 17.94
N LYS A 205 4.44 -1.34 17.27
CA LYS A 205 4.94 -0.13 17.93
C LYS A 205 4.36 1.12 17.30
N SER A 206 3.87 2.01 18.11
CA SER A 206 3.52 3.36 17.67
C SER A 206 4.56 4.38 18.14
N ASN A 207 4.93 5.29 17.25
CA ASN A 207 5.74 6.46 17.56
C ASN A 207 4.87 7.74 17.61
N ASN A 208 3.57 7.62 17.34
CA ASN A 208 2.65 8.75 17.30
C ASN A 208 1.59 8.62 18.38
N PHE A 209 1.87 9.20 19.53
CA PHE A 209 0.97 9.20 20.69
C PHE A 209 -0.44 9.72 20.35
N LEU A 210 -0.54 10.76 19.51
CA LEU A 210 -1.84 11.33 19.13
C LEU A 210 -2.68 10.35 18.29
N TYR A 211 -2.04 9.62 17.37
CA TYR A 211 -2.75 8.61 16.56
C TYR A 211 -3.16 7.41 17.42
N SER A 212 -2.27 6.92 18.28
CA SER A 212 -2.60 5.81 19.18
C SER A 212 -3.69 6.15 20.20
N MET A 213 -3.90 7.43 20.54
CA MET A 213 -5.08 7.83 21.32
C MET A 213 -6.41 7.64 20.57
N LEU A 214 -6.39 7.68 19.25
CA LEU A 214 -7.58 7.50 18.39
C LEU A 214 -7.79 6.04 18.00
N ILE A 215 -6.73 5.22 18.09
CA ILE A 215 -6.74 3.80 17.75
C ILE A 215 -7.02 2.97 19.02
N LYS A 216 -7.91 2.00 18.91
CA LYS A 216 -8.23 1.09 20.02
C LYS A 216 -7.37 -0.17 19.96
N GLY A 217 -6.63 -0.45 21.05
CA GLY A 217 -5.81 -1.63 21.20
C GLY A 217 -4.39 -1.45 20.69
N GLU A 218 -3.72 -2.58 20.43
CA GLU A 218 -2.36 -2.58 19.89
C GLU A 218 -2.37 -2.13 18.42
N ASP A 219 -1.40 -1.29 18.07
CA ASP A 219 -1.28 -0.69 16.73
C ASP A 219 0.17 -0.48 16.33
N ASP A 220 0.39 -0.26 15.05
CA ASP A 220 1.70 0.06 14.47
C ASP A 220 1.95 1.58 14.31
N GLY A 221 1.04 2.40 14.85
CA GLY A 221 1.02 3.86 14.73
C GLY A 221 0.00 4.38 13.72
N MET A 222 -0.60 3.53 12.89
CA MET A 222 -1.63 3.89 11.92
C MET A 222 -2.74 2.84 11.76
N VAL A 223 -2.40 1.57 11.90
CA VAL A 223 -3.34 0.45 11.71
C VAL A 223 -3.40 -0.39 12.97
N PRO A 224 -4.60 -0.64 13.53
CA PRO A 224 -4.76 -1.58 14.63
C PRO A 224 -4.44 -3.01 14.18
N LEU A 225 -3.77 -3.79 15.03
CA LEU A 225 -3.52 -5.21 14.76
C LEU A 225 -4.82 -5.99 14.50
N ALA A 226 -5.88 -5.62 15.22
CA ALA A 226 -7.18 -6.26 15.09
C ALA A 226 -7.81 -6.09 13.70
N THR A 227 -7.64 -4.91 13.07
CA THR A 227 -8.22 -4.62 11.75
C THR A 227 -7.30 -5.02 10.59
N ALA A 228 -6.04 -5.34 10.85
CA ALA A 228 -5.12 -5.85 9.84
C ALA A 228 -5.40 -7.32 9.47
N LYS A 229 -5.95 -8.09 10.40
CA LYS A 229 -6.17 -9.54 10.25
C LYS A 229 -7.21 -9.85 9.17
N LEU A 230 -6.91 -10.84 8.33
CA LEU A 230 -7.84 -11.42 7.35
C LEU A 230 -8.07 -12.89 7.67
N ASN A 231 -9.32 -13.34 7.56
CA ASN A 231 -9.64 -14.74 7.79
C ASN A 231 -9.00 -15.62 6.71
N GLY A 232 -8.39 -16.71 7.15
CA GLY A 232 -7.67 -17.63 6.26
C GLY A 232 -6.25 -17.17 5.87
N SER A 233 -5.80 -15.99 6.31
CA SER A 233 -4.45 -15.48 6.05
C SER A 233 -3.62 -15.52 7.34
N PRO A 234 -2.45 -16.17 7.35
CA PRO A 234 -1.51 -16.07 8.46
C PRO A 234 -1.11 -14.62 8.71
N LEU A 235 -1.06 -14.23 9.98
CA LEU A 235 -0.58 -12.92 10.42
C LEU A 235 0.66 -13.10 11.29
N LYS A 236 1.74 -12.40 10.93
CA LYS A 236 2.96 -12.29 11.75
C LYS A 236 3.20 -10.86 12.18
N THR A 237 3.48 -10.66 13.46
CA THR A 237 3.89 -9.38 14.02
C THR A 237 5.41 -9.26 13.99
N ILE A 238 5.92 -8.22 13.35
CA ILE A 238 7.34 -7.85 13.35
C ILE A 238 7.58 -6.93 14.53
N LYS A 239 8.24 -7.46 15.56
CA LYS A 239 8.37 -6.81 16.86
C LYS A 239 9.16 -5.49 16.82
N ASN A 240 8.71 -4.53 17.65
CA ASN A 240 9.34 -3.22 17.79
C ASN A 240 9.40 -2.39 16.49
N THR A 241 8.47 -2.64 15.57
CA THR A 241 8.36 -1.87 14.32
C THR A 241 7.09 -1.05 14.27
N THR A 242 7.21 0.13 13.68
CA THR A 242 6.09 1.02 13.37
C THR A 242 5.57 0.74 11.97
N HIS A 243 4.47 1.41 11.60
CA HIS A 243 3.84 1.34 10.27
C HIS A 243 4.82 1.48 9.09
N THR A 244 5.89 2.24 9.27
CA THR A 244 6.89 2.46 8.22
C THR A 244 8.22 1.77 8.50
N SER A 245 8.68 1.70 9.77
CA SER A 245 9.97 1.08 10.07
C SER A 245 9.99 -0.43 9.84
N ILE A 246 8.84 -1.08 9.75
CA ILE A 246 8.70 -2.49 9.36
C ILE A 246 9.30 -2.74 7.97
N LEU A 247 9.25 -1.76 7.07
CA LEU A 247 9.74 -1.88 5.69
C LEU A 247 11.27 -1.91 5.57
N GLU A 248 11.99 -1.52 6.63
CA GLU A 248 13.44 -1.45 6.69
C GLU A 248 14.05 -2.58 7.55
N LYS A 249 13.24 -3.56 7.97
CA LYS A 249 13.69 -4.69 8.79
C LYS A 249 14.06 -5.90 7.94
N GLN A 250 15.23 -6.49 8.22
CA GLN A 250 15.62 -7.75 7.60
C GLN A 250 14.61 -8.86 7.89
N GLU A 251 14.09 -8.94 9.13
CA GLU A 251 13.05 -9.90 9.49
C GLU A 251 11.82 -9.82 8.58
N THR A 252 11.43 -8.61 8.13
CA THR A 252 10.33 -8.44 7.17
C THR A 252 10.65 -9.06 5.83
N VAL A 253 11.89 -8.90 5.35
CA VAL A 253 12.34 -9.53 4.09
C VAL A 253 12.39 -11.04 4.20
N ASP A 254 12.86 -11.57 5.34
CA ASP A 254 12.96 -13.01 5.60
C ASP A 254 11.58 -13.70 5.62
N GLU A 255 10.49 -12.95 5.84
CA GLU A 255 9.12 -13.46 5.87
C GLU A 255 8.39 -13.34 4.50
N ILE A 256 8.96 -12.63 3.54
CA ILE A 256 8.42 -12.48 2.18
C ILE A 256 8.81 -13.69 1.32
#